data_c50aec872bd7098e810099bfaa0e6af2
#
_entry.id   c50aec872bd7098e810099bfaa0e6af2
#
_cell.length_a   1.000
_cell.length_b   1.000
_cell.length_c   1.000
_cell.angle_alpha   90.00
_cell.angle_beta   90.00
_cell.angle_gamma   90.00
#
_symmetry.space_group_name_H-M   'P 1'
#
loop_
_entity.id
_entity.type
_entity.pdbx_description
1 polymer ?
#
loop_
_entity_poly.entity_id
_entity_poly.type
_entity_poly.pdbx_seq_one_letter_code
_entity_poly.pdbx_strand_id
1 'polypeptide(L)'
;MDTLDREILNEIQWTFPLVSTPFDEIAKKFGVTPDIIKQRLTHLKKIGVLRQLSAIFDTRRLGYKSSLVAMEIEKDNLESVAKQINQHPGVSHNYERNHEFNLWFTLAVPPGSDLKTEVDKFSKLSGIKKIRMLPTIKLFKIGVKLDMVDEKKHDVKPTEEKKKIQDVKFVPTEEDKEFIRELQKDLEIIDRPFLKIAQKLGISEDQLFEKMKYYEEIGVMRRFAAILRHRDVGFVANGMIVWKVPEERISEVGEKLGAFPQVSHCYQRPIYKDWPYNVFSMIHCKTEDEAEDVAKVIQKQINVPEYKILFSAREFKKTRVEYFVEHEFKLEETIPA
;
A
#
# COMPACT_ATOMS: atom_id res chain seq x y z
N MET A 1 10.74 -8.21 20.99
CA MET A 1 11.36 -7.11 20.23
C MET A 1 11.95 -6.12 21.22
N ASP A 2 13.26 -5.95 21.23
CA ASP A 2 14.00 -5.02 22.11
C ASP A 2 14.24 -3.66 21.44
N THR A 3 14.99 -2.77 22.10
CA THR A 3 15.28 -1.42 21.58
C THR A 3 16.07 -1.47 20.27
N LEU A 4 17.09 -2.32 20.17
CA LEU A 4 17.90 -2.46 18.97
C LEU A 4 17.08 -2.95 17.77
N ASP A 5 16.14 -3.89 17.97
CA ASP A 5 15.22 -4.33 16.94
C ASP A 5 14.40 -3.16 16.39
N ARG A 6 13.89 -2.30 17.29
CA ARG A 6 13.08 -1.13 16.91
C ARG A 6 13.88 -0.09 16.14
N GLU A 7 15.10 0.17 16.55
CA GLU A 7 16.01 1.11 15.90
C GLU A 7 16.41 0.61 14.50
N ILE A 8 16.78 -0.68 14.37
CA ILE A 8 17.08 -1.30 13.07
C ILE A 8 15.85 -1.17 12.15
N LEU A 9 14.65 -1.54 12.62
CA LEU A 9 13.43 -1.44 11.82
C LEU A 9 13.11 0.00 11.42
N ASN A 10 13.30 0.99 12.31
CA ASN A 10 13.11 2.40 12.00
C ASN A 10 14.04 2.87 10.88
N GLU A 11 15.28 2.41 10.85
CA GLU A 11 16.24 2.75 9.81
C GLU A 11 15.84 2.13 8.48
N ILE A 12 15.73 0.79 8.44
CA ILE A 12 15.61 0.06 7.17
C ILE A 12 14.23 0.17 6.51
N GLN A 13 13.20 0.67 7.22
CA GLN A 13 11.91 0.96 6.57
C GLN A 13 11.94 2.24 5.71
N TRP A 14 13.00 3.06 5.86
CA TRP A 14 13.20 4.29 5.08
C TRP A 14 14.35 4.18 4.10
N THR A 15 15.48 3.66 4.55
CA THR A 15 16.71 3.62 3.79
C THR A 15 17.41 2.29 4.01
N PHE A 16 17.40 1.44 2.99
CA PHE A 16 18.18 0.21 2.99
C PHE A 16 19.43 0.42 2.13
N PRO A 17 20.64 0.05 2.60
CA PRO A 17 21.87 0.28 1.84
C PRO A 17 21.88 -0.50 0.53
N LEU A 18 22.06 0.21 -0.60
CA LEU A 18 22.20 -0.39 -1.94
C LEU A 18 23.68 -0.64 -2.24
N VAL A 19 24.26 -1.62 -1.57
CA VAL A 19 25.67 -2.04 -1.66
C VAL A 19 25.77 -3.56 -1.60
N SER A 20 26.91 -4.13 -1.99
CA SER A 20 27.13 -5.59 -2.02
C SER A 20 26.95 -6.27 -0.67
N THR A 21 27.34 -5.60 0.44
CA THR A 21 27.22 -6.11 1.82
C THR A 21 26.39 -5.16 2.70
N PRO A 22 25.06 -5.08 2.46
CA PRO A 22 24.22 -4.08 3.12
C PRO A 22 24.12 -4.27 4.63
N PHE A 23 24.23 -5.50 5.12
CA PHE A 23 24.17 -5.79 6.55
C PHE A 23 25.41 -5.35 7.31
N ASP A 24 26.56 -5.23 6.63
CA ASP A 24 27.78 -4.66 7.19
C ASP A 24 27.60 -3.15 7.45
N GLU A 25 26.99 -2.43 6.52
CA GLU A 25 26.72 -1.00 6.68
C GLU A 25 25.72 -0.74 7.81
N ILE A 26 24.68 -1.56 7.91
CA ILE A 26 23.72 -1.48 9.02
C ILE A 26 24.43 -1.79 10.35
N ALA A 27 25.23 -2.84 10.40
CA ALA A 27 25.97 -3.24 11.60
C ALA A 27 26.91 -2.15 12.12
N LYS A 28 27.66 -1.50 11.22
CA LYS A 28 28.52 -0.35 11.55
C LYS A 28 27.73 0.77 12.23
N LYS A 29 26.54 1.08 11.72
CA LYS A 29 25.69 2.15 12.26
C LYS A 29 25.26 1.89 13.71
N PHE A 30 24.97 0.63 14.04
CA PHE A 30 24.50 0.24 15.38
C PHE A 30 25.59 -0.33 16.28
N GLY A 31 26.85 -0.36 15.85
CA GLY A 31 27.98 -0.85 16.65
C GLY A 31 27.91 -2.34 16.98
N VAL A 32 27.34 -3.14 16.10
CA VAL A 32 27.19 -4.59 16.24
C VAL A 32 27.82 -5.34 15.07
N THR A 33 27.85 -6.67 15.10
CA THR A 33 28.34 -7.47 13.98
C THR A 33 27.27 -7.70 12.93
N PRO A 34 27.61 -7.91 11.63
CA PRO A 34 26.66 -8.24 10.58
C PRO A 34 25.80 -9.48 10.90
N ASP A 35 26.38 -10.47 11.58
CA ASP A 35 25.65 -11.66 11.97
C ASP A 35 24.52 -11.38 12.98
N ILE A 36 24.75 -10.44 13.91
CA ILE A 36 23.70 -9.99 14.83
C ILE A 36 22.55 -9.36 14.04
N ILE A 37 22.82 -8.50 13.06
CA ILE A 37 21.78 -7.89 12.20
C ILE A 37 21.00 -8.98 11.46
N LYS A 38 21.71 -9.91 10.78
CA LYS A 38 21.06 -11.01 10.02
C LYS A 38 20.18 -11.89 10.91
N GLN A 39 20.67 -12.27 12.10
CA GLN A 39 19.91 -13.08 13.06
C GLN A 39 18.65 -12.36 13.54
N ARG A 40 18.75 -11.07 13.89
CA ARG A 40 17.60 -10.25 14.31
C ARG A 40 16.56 -10.11 13.22
N LEU A 41 16.97 -9.75 12.02
CA LEU A 41 16.04 -9.63 10.87
C LEU A 41 15.38 -10.96 10.53
N THR A 42 16.11 -12.06 10.58
CA THR A 42 15.56 -13.41 10.39
C THR A 42 14.53 -13.75 11.49
N HIS A 43 14.82 -13.41 12.75
CA HIS A 43 13.88 -13.59 13.84
C HIS A 43 12.61 -12.73 13.65
N LEU A 44 12.78 -11.43 13.31
CA LEU A 44 11.68 -10.51 13.06
C LEU A 44 10.79 -10.95 11.89
N LYS A 45 11.39 -11.58 10.87
CA LYS A 45 10.66 -12.23 9.77
C LYS A 45 9.86 -13.43 10.27
N LYS A 46 10.48 -14.30 11.07
CA LYS A 46 9.84 -15.51 11.63
C LYS A 46 8.63 -15.18 12.51
N ILE A 47 8.71 -14.12 13.32
CA ILE A 47 7.59 -13.67 14.17
C ILE A 47 6.60 -12.77 13.40
N GLY A 48 6.84 -12.50 12.12
CA GLY A 48 5.93 -11.78 11.23
C GLY A 48 5.95 -10.26 11.33
N VAL A 49 6.81 -9.65 12.13
CA VAL A 49 6.99 -8.19 12.25
C VAL A 49 7.59 -7.62 10.96
N LEU A 50 8.73 -8.18 10.52
CA LEU A 50 9.30 -7.89 9.21
C LEU A 50 8.62 -8.77 8.17
N ARG A 51 7.86 -8.15 7.28
CA ARG A 51 7.13 -8.86 6.25
C ARG A 51 7.98 -9.15 5.02
N GLN A 52 8.73 -8.15 4.56
CA GLN A 52 9.48 -8.18 3.32
C GLN A 52 10.56 -7.10 3.29
N LEU A 53 11.67 -7.40 2.64
CA LEU A 53 12.69 -6.43 2.21
C LEU A 53 12.67 -6.38 0.69
N SER A 54 12.27 -5.26 0.07
CA SER A 54 12.20 -5.18 -1.39
C SER A 54 12.10 -3.75 -1.91
N ALA A 55 12.22 -3.60 -3.22
CA ALA A 55 11.91 -2.35 -3.89
C ALA A 55 10.43 -1.98 -3.74
N ILE A 56 10.17 -0.69 -3.56
CA ILE A 56 8.85 -0.07 -3.49
C ILE A 56 8.67 0.79 -4.73
N PHE A 57 7.89 0.29 -5.68
CA PHE A 57 7.64 0.98 -6.94
C PHE A 57 6.43 1.91 -6.87
N ASP A 58 6.44 2.94 -7.72
CA ASP A 58 5.27 3.78 -7.96
C ASP A 58 4.39 3.18 -9.05
N THR A 59 3.23 2.67 -8.65
CA THR A 59 2.25 2.01 -9.52
C THR A 59 1.90 2.84 -10.77
N ARG A 60 1.78 4.19 -10.62
CA ARG A 60 1.39 5.07 -11.72
C ARG A 60 2.55 5.30 -12.68
N ARG A 61 3.77 5.46 -12.17
CA ARG A 61 4.97 5.63 -13.02
C ARG A 61 5.31 4.36 -13.79
N LEU A 62 4.94 3.18 -13.28
CA LEU A 62 5.00 1.93 -14.03
C LEU A 62 3.92 1.82 -15.12
N GLY A 63 3.05 2.82 -15.27
CA GLY A 63 1.97 2.82 -16.25
C GLY A 63 0.73 2.01 -15.85
N TYR A 64 0.68 1.49 -14.63
CA TYR A 64 -0.49 0.80 -14.10
C TYR A 64 -1.62 1.79 -13.80
N LYS A 65 -2.84 1.39 -14.12
CA LYS A 65 -4.07 2.07 -13.68
C LYS A 65 -4.62 1.34 -12.47
N SER A 66 -5.10 2.07 -11.48
CA SER A 66 -5.68 1.46 -10.29
C SER A 66 -6.95 2.16 -9.82
N SER A 67 -7.83 1.39 -9.19
CA SER A 67 -9.04 1.89 -8.54
C SER A 67 -9.29 1.19 -7.23
N LEU A 68 -9.87 1.91 -6.28
CA LEU A 68 -10.66 1.30 -5.24
C LEU A 68 -12.00 0.86 -5.86
N VAL A 69 -12.45 -0.33 -5.52
CA VAL A 69 -13.74 -0.89 -5.97
C VAL A 69 -14.56 -1.22 -4.75
N ALA A 70 -15.82 -0.80 -4.76
CA ALA A 70 -16.80 -1.11 -3.74
C ALA A 70 -17.90 -1.98 -4.33
N MET A 71 -18.27 -3.04 -3.64
CA MET A 71 -19.33 -3.96 -4.05
C MET A 71 -20.38 -4.11 -2.96
N GLU A 72 -21.64 -4.13 -3.38
CA GLU A 72 -22.76 -4.62 -2.59
C GLU A 72 -22.98 -6.09 -2.94
N ILE A 73 -22.80 -6.98 -1.97
CA ILE A 73 -22.86 -8.43 -2.14
C ILE A 73 -23.80 -9.03 -1.11
N GLU A 74 -24.58 -10.02 -1.50
CA GLU A 74 -25.37 -10.83 -0.59
C GLU A 74 -24.49 -11.54 0.44
N LYS A 75 -24.93 -11.56 1.70
CA LYS A 75 -24.10 -12.08 2.81
C LYS A 75 -23.60 -13.50 2.57
N ASP A 76 -24.47 -14.36 2.03
CA ASP A 76 -24.15 -15.77 1.80
C ASP A 76 -23.09 -15.97 0.70
N ASN A 77 -22.94 -15.00 -0.20
CA ASN A 77 -21.98 -15.03 -1.30
C ASN A 77 -20.66 -14.29 -0.98
N LEU A 78 -20.61 -13.52 0.10
CA LEU A 78 -19.48 -12.62 0.40
C LEU A 78 -18.13 -13.35 0.46
N GLU A 79 -18.08 -14.51 1.13
CA GLU A 79 -16.85 -15.31 1.28
C GLU A 79 -16.35 -15.85 -0.06
N SER A 80 -17.25 -16.45 -0.85
CA SER A 80 -16.90 -17.04 -2.14
C SER A 80 -16.46 -15.98 -3.15
N VAL A 81 -17.16 -14.84 -3.20
CA VAL A 81 -16.80 -13.70 -4.06
C VAL A 81 -15.47 -13.10 -3.63
N ALA A 82 -15.25 -12.90 -2.34
CA ALA A 82 -13.96 -12.38 -1.84
C ALA A 82 -12.80 -13.32 -2.20
N LYS A 83 -12.98 -14.64 -2.09
CA LYS A 83 -11.98 -15.65 -2.46
C LYS A 83 -11.64 -15.58 -3.96
N GLN A 84 -12.65 -15.47 -4.83
CA GLN A 84 -12.45 -15.37 -6.28
C GLN A 84 -11.75 -14.04 -6.65
N ILE A 85 -12.16 -12.90 -6.08
CA ILE A 85 -11.51 -11.60 -6.29
C ILE A 85 -10.05 -11.66 -5.84
N ASN A 86 -9.73 -12.36 -4.76
CA ASN A 86 -8.37 -12.50 -4.24
C ASN A 86 -7.41 -13.25 -5.18
N GLN A 87 -7.93 -14.06 -6.10
CA GLN A 87 -7.10 -14.74 -7.10
C GLN A 87 -6.54 -13.79 -8.16
N HIS A 88 -7.17 -12.62 -8.35
CA HIS A 88 -6.68 -11.63 -9.31
C HIS A 88 -5.34 -11.04 -8.85
N PRO A 89 -4.26 -11.09 -9.69
CA PRO A 89 -2.91 -10.64 -9.30
C PRO A 89 -2.84 -9.14 -9.01
N GLY A 90 -3.68 -8.34 -9.67
CA GLY A 90 -3.79 -6.90 -9.42
C GLY A 90 -4.55 -6.50 -8.16
N VAL A 91 -5.19 -7.45 -7.46
CA VAL A 91 -5.87 -7.19 -6.19
C VAL A 91 -4.88 -7.28 -5.05
N SER A 92 -4.61 -6.16 -4.40
CA SER A 92 -3.63 -6.06 -3.30
C SER A 92 -4.29 -6.03 -1.92
N HIS A 93 -5.43 -5.39 -1.80
CA HIS A 93 -6.17 -5.23 -0.55
C HIS A 93 -7.62 -5.60 -0.78
N ASN A 94 -8.21 -6.38 0.12
CA ASN A 94 -9.61 -6.76 0.07
C ASN A 94 -10.16 -6.87 1.49
N TYR A 95 -11.23 -6.11 1.77
CA TYR A 95 -11.81 -5.97 3.10
C TYR A 95 -13.32 -6.06 3.07
N GLU A 96 -13.88 -6.74 4.06
CA GLU A 96 -15.28 -6.55 4.45
C GLU A 96 -15.41 -5.28 5.28
N ARG A 97 -16.48 -4.50 5.01
CA ARG A 97 -16.81 -3.29 5.77
C ARG A 97 -18.26 -3.31 6.22
N ASN A 98 -18.50 -2.64 7.33
CA ASN A 98 -19.83 -2.47 7.96
C ASN A 98 -20.76 -1.50 7.20
N HIS A 99 -21.02 -1.76 5.93
CA HIS A 99 -21.84 -0.94 5.06
C HIS A 99 -22.63 -1.81 4.07
N GLU A 100 -23.64 -1.26 3.37
CA GLU A 100 -24.33 -1.96 2.26
C GLU A 100 -23.36 -2.34 1.13
N PHE A 101 -22.45 -1.42 0.75
CA PHE A 101 -21.26 -1.79 0.01
C PHE A 101 -20.29 -2.47 0.98
N ASN A 102 -20.41 -3.80 1.07
CA ASN A 102 -19.78 -4.59 2.12
C ASN A 102 -18.44 -5.20 1.73
N LEU A 103 -18.07 -5.20 0.44
CA LEU A 103 -16.75 -5.65 -0.02
C LEU A 103 -16.00 -4.54 -0.73
N TRP A 104 -14.77 -4.29 -0.28
CA TRP A 104 -13.91 -3.20 -0.75
C TRP A 104 -12.52 -3.72 -1.10
N PHE A 105 -12.09 -3.53 -2.34
CA PHE A 105 -10.75 -3.95 -2.75
C PHE A 105 -10.08 -2.93 -3.66
N THR A 106 -8.75 -2.99 -3.70
CA THR A 106 -7.93 -2.21 -4.62
C THR A 106 -7.51 -3.10 -5.78
N LEU A 107 -7.87 -2.71 -7.00
CA LEU A 107 -7.47 -3.36 -8.23
C LEU A 107 -6.49 -2.49 -8.99
N ALA A 108 -5.37 -3.06 -9.44
CA ALA A 108 -4.41 -2.46 -10.36
C ALA A 108 -4.32 -3.32 -11.62
N VAL A 109 -4.23 -2.67 -12.78
CA VAL A 109 -4.09 -3.37 -14.07
C VAL A 109 -2.84 -2.86 -14.80
N PRO A 110 -2.13 -3.73 -15.54
CA PRO A 110 -0.90 -3.36 -16.24
C PRO A 110 -1.15 -2.38 -17.39
N PRO A 111 -0.09 -1.72 -17.91
CA PRO A 111 -0.16 -0.93 -19.12
C PRO A 111 -0.79 -1.73 -20.28
N GLY A 112 -1.68 -1.08 -21.03
CA GLY A 112 -2.41 -1.73 -22.12
C GLY A 112 -3.73 -2.40 -21.74
N SER A 113 -3.95 -2.69 -20.46
CA SER A 113 -5.23 -3.22 -19.97
C SER A 113 -6.21 -2.11 -19.63
N ASP A 114 -7.52 -2.42 -19.80
CA ASP A 114 -8.59 -1.51 -19.39
C ASP A 114 -9.16 -1.89 -18.03
N LEU A 115 -9.06 -0.96 -17.09
CA LEU A 115 -9.50 -1.16 -15.71
C LEU A 115 -11.01 -1.45 -15.60
N LYS A 116 -11.82 -0.81 -16.45
CA LYS A 116 -13.27 -1.02 -16.47
C LYS A 116 -13.59 -2.45 -16.92
N THR A 117 -12.95 -2.88 -18.00
CA THR A 117 -13.12 -4.26 -18.52
C THR A 117 -12.76 -5.31 -17.46
N GLU A 118 -11.68 -5.09 -16.67
CA GLU A 118 -11.32 -6.01 -15.60
C GLU A 118 -12.35 -6.01 -14.45
N VAL A 119 -12.88 -4.83 -14.08
CA VAL A 119 -13.94 -4.74 -13.06
C VAL A 119 -15.25 -5.37 -13.56
N ASP A 120 -15.58 -5.19 -14.83
CA ASP A 120 -16.80 -5.76 -15.44
C ASP A 120 -16.76 -7.31 -15.44
N LYS A 121 -15.58 -7.94 -15.46
CA LYS A 121 -15.48 -9.41 -15.30
C LYS A 121 -16.06 -9.89 -13.97
N PHE A 122 -15.82 -9.14 -12.89
CA PHE A 122 -16.36 -9.49 -11.58
C PHE A 122 -17.89 -9.39 -11.50
N SER A 123 -18.55 -8.59 -12.35
CA SER A 123 -20.02 -8.47 -12.36
C SER A 123 -20.74 -9.79 -12.69
N LYS A 124 -20.02 -10.77 -13.23
CA LYS A 124 -20.54 -12.11 -13.54
C LYS A 124 -20.60 -13.03 -12.33
N LEU A 125 -20.00 -12.65 -11.20
CA LEU A 125 -20.00 -13.44 -9.98
C LEU A 125 -21.39 -13.42 -9.33
N SER A 126 -21.82 -14.56 -8.78
CA SER A 126 -23.13 -14.70 -8.12
C SER A 126 -23.22 -13.84 -6.86
N GLY A 127 -24.41 -13.29 -6.60
CA GLY A 127 -24.72 -12.53 -5.38
C GLY A 127 -24.24 -11.07 -5.42
N ILE A 128 -23.67 -10.58 -6.51
CA ILE A 128 -23.31 -9.17 -6.66
C ILE A 128 -24.54 -8.35 -7.08
N LYS A 129 -24.88 -7.34 -6.28
CA LYS A 129 -25.98 -6.41 -6.54
C LYS A 129 -25.51 -5.13 -7.21
N LYS A 130 -24.40 -4.57 -6.76
CA LYS A 130 -23.84 -3.33 -7.29
C LYS A 130 -22.31 -3.35 -7.26
N ILE A 131 -21.71 -2.66 -8.22
CA ILE A 131 -20.28 -2.40 -8.29
C ILE A 131 -20.07 -0.90 -8.51
N ARG A 132 -19.12 -0.30 -7.79
CA ARG A 132 -18.70 1.10 -7.98
C ARG A 132 -17.19 1.16 -8.09
N MET A 133 -16.73 1.70 -9.20
CA MET A 133 -15.32 2.05 -9.40
C MET A 133 -15.05 3.43 -8.82
N LEU A 134 -14.06 3.52 -7.95
CA LEU A 134 -13.69 4.73 -7.23
C LEU A 134 -12.20 5.06 -7.46
N PRO A 135 -11.81 5.38 -8.72
CA PRO A 135 -10.43 5.78 -9.03
C PRO A 135 -10.06 7.06 -8.30
N THR A 136 -8.76 7.26 -8.09
CA THR A 136 -8.27 8.51 -7.50
C THR A 136 -8.33 9.63 -8.53
N ILE A 137 -9.11 10.69 -8.26
CA ILE A 137 -9.14 11.93 -9.04
C ILE A 137 -7.99 12.84 -8.59
N LYS A 138 -7.92 13.11 -7.27
CA LYS A 138 -6.85 13.93 -6.67
C LYS A 138 -6.31 13.24 -5.41
N LEU A 139 -5.01 13.31 -5.23
CA LEU A 139 -4.32 12.85 -4.04
C LEU A 139 -3.94 14.06 -3.18
N PHE A 140 -4.36 14.07 -1.91
CA PHE A 140 -4.02 15.11 -0.94
C PHE A 140 -2.93 14.63 0.04
N LYS A 141 -3.01 13.38 0.50
CA LYS A 141 -2.00 12.78 1.38
C LYS A 141 -1.83 11.29 1.12
N ILE A 142 -0.59 10.83 1.14
CA ILE A 142 -0.23 9.41 1.20
C ILE A 142 1.02 9.25 2.06
N GLY A 143 0.93 8.45 3.09
CA GLY A 143 2.08 8.10 3.92
C GLY A 143 1.65 7.69 5.33
N VAL A 144 2.23 6.59 5.79
CA VAL A 144 2.22 6.15 7.18
C VAL A 144 3.68 6.05 7.60
N LYS A 145 4.10 6.81 8.61
CA LYS A 145 5.34 6.60 9.32
C LYS A 145 5.01 5.83 10.59
N LEU A 146 5.57 4.65 10.75
CA LEU A 146 5.52 3.92 12.01
C LEU A 146 6.80 4.24 12.77
N ASP A 147 6.67 5.03 13.84
CA ASP A 147 7.76 5.19 14.78
C ASP A 147 7.72 4.02 15.77
N MET A 148 8.77 3.20 15.77
CA MET A 148 8.87 2.02 16.61
C MET A 148 9.50 2.32 17.97
N VAL A 149 10.05 3.53 18.17
CA VAL A 149 10.79 3.90 19.39
C VAL A 149 9.95 4.76 20.34
N ASP A 150 9.10 5.65 19.82
CA ASP A 150 8.36 6.62 20.64
C ASP A 150 6.85 6.49 20.47
N GLU A 151 6.18 5.82 21.42
CA GLU A 151 4.73 5.62 21.42
C GLU A 151 3.94 6.93 21.64
N LYS A 152 4.61 8.02 22.06
CA LYS A 152 3.96 9.28 22.47
C LYS A 152 4.07 10.42 21.47
N LYS A 153 4.90 10.32 20.45
CA LYS A 153 5.09 11.37 19.44
C LYS A 153 4.50 10.97 18.10
N HIS A 154 3.20 11.21 17.94
CA HIS A 154 2.55 11.23 16.63
C HIS A 154 2.87 12.52 15.82
N ASP A 155 3.91 13.25 16.19
CA ASP A 155 4.41 14.41 15.44
C ASP A 155 5.28 13.93 14.26
N VAL A 156 4.63 13.36 13.29
CA VAL A 156 5.27 13.12 12.01
C VAL A 156 5.16 14.38 11.16
N LYS A 157 6.15 15.25 11.27
CA LYS A 157 6.42 16.20 10.18
C LYS A 157 6.81 15.36 8.96
N PRO A 158 6.19 15.57 7.79
CA PRO A 158 6.68 14.98 6.55
C PRO A 158 7.98 15.69 6.18
N THR A 159 9.09 15.26 6.75
CA THR A 159 10.44 15.58 6.30
C THR A 159 10.86 14.55 5.25
N GLU A 160 10.07 14.42 4.20
CA GLU A 160 10.67 14.12 2.91
C GLU A 160 11.07 15.49 2.33
N GLU A 161 12.35 15.81 2.34
CA GLU A 161 12.89 16.64 1.28
C GLU A 161 12.37 16.01 0.01
N LYS A 162 11.49 16.72 -0.71
CA LYS A 162 11.00 16.28 -2.01
C LYS A 162 12.25 16.20 -2.89
N LYS A 163 12.87 15.00 -2.97
CA LYS A 163 13.87 14.75 -4.02
C LYS A 163 13.23 15.26 -5.30
N LYS A 164 13.90 16.15 -6.01
CA LYS A 164 13.44 16.65 -7.32
C LYS A 164 13.38 15.42 -8.23
N ILE A 165 12.20 14.80 -8.30
CA ILE A 165 11.96 13.68 -9.18
C ILE A 165 11.95 14.26 -10.59
N GLN A 166 12.77 13.72 -11.47
CA GLN A 166 12.78 14.11 -12.87
C GLN A 166 11.43 13.76 -13.49
N ASP A 167 10.82 14.70 -14.18
CA ASP A 167 9.52 14.49 -14.87
C ASP A 167 9.74 13.75 -16.19
N VAL A 168 10.15 12.48 -16.07
CA VAL A 168 10.40 11.60 -17.21
C VAL A 168 9.21 10.66 -17.37
N LYS A 169 8.65 10.60 -18.59
CA LYS A 169 7.67 9.59 -18.93
C LYS A 169 8.39 8.24 -19.07
N PHE A 170 8.20 7.37 -18.10
CA PHE A 170 8.77 6.04 -18.13
C PHE A 170 7.84 5.07 -18.88
N VAL A 171 8.39 4.39 -19.87
CA VAL A 171 7.74 3.28 -20.59
C VAL A 171 8.64 2.06 -20.40
N PRO A 172 8.25 1.04 -19.61
CA PRO A 172 9.10 -0.08 -19.29
C PRO A 172 9.39 -0.94 -20.53
N THR A 173 10.66 -1.22 -20.79
CA THR A 173 11.13 -2.24 -21.74
C THR A 173 10.97 -3.64 -21.13
N GLU A 174 11.19 -4.70 -21.90
CA GLU A 174 11.17 -6.08 -21.36
C GLU A 174 12.25 -6.26 -20.28
N GLU A 175 13.45 -5.70 -20.51
CA GLU A 175 14.51 -5.67 -19.52
C GLU A 175 14.07 -4.97 -18.21
N ASP A 176 13.43 -3.80 -18.31
CA ASP A 176 12.91 -3.11 -17.12
C ASP A 176 11.87 -3.96 -16.37
N LYS A 177 11.01 -4.67 -17.10
CA LYS A 177 10.03 -5.57 -16.48
C LYS A 177 10.69 -6.73 -15.73
N GLU A 178 11.77 -7.29 -16.26
CA GLU A 178 12.55 -8.32 -15.57
C GLU A 178 13.21 -7.79 -14.30
N PHE A 179 13.83 -6.62 -14.36
CA PHE A 179 14.40 -5.93 -13.20
C PHE A 179 13.34 -5.72 -12.12
N ILE A 180 12.18 -5.20 -12.50
CA ILE A 180 11.09 -4.92 -11.56
C ILE A 180 10.56 -6.21 -10.95
N ARG A 181 10.41 -7.29 -11.74
CA ARG A 181 10.00 -8.63 -11.26
C ARG A 181 10.97 -9.18 -10.21
N GLU A 182 12.27 -8.99 -10.39
CA GLU A 182 13.26 -9.48 -9.41
C GLU A 182 13.35 -8.57 -8.17
N LEU A 183 13.40 -7.25 -8.35
CA LEU A 183 13.55 -6.31 -7.24
C LEU A 183 12.32 -6.20 -6.32
N GLN A 184 11.13 -6.56 -6.81
CA GLN A 184 9.92 -6.59 -5.97
C GLN A 184 9.83 -7.82 -5.06
N LYS A 185 10.64 -8.86 -5.30
CA LYS A 185 10.69 -10.05 -4.45
C LYS A 185 11.34 -9.74 -3.11
N ASP A 186 11.09 -10.62 -2.15
CA ASP A 186 11.69 -10.51 -0.84
C ASP A 186 13.19 -10.81 -0.88
N LEU A 187 14.00 -9.85 -0.43
CA LEU A 187 15.45 -10.00 -0.37
C LEU A 187 15.85 -11.07 0.65
N GLU A 188 16.74 -11.95 0.26
CA GLU A 188 17.32 -12.94 1.18
C GLU A 188 18.25 -12.26 2.21
N ILE A 189 18.23 -12.76 3.45
CA ILE A 189 19.08 -12.25 4.52
C ILE A 189 20.39 -13.06 4.53
N ILE A 190 21.28 -12.75 3.59
CA ILE A 190 22.61 -13.36 3.39
C ILE A 190 23.66 -12.26 3.17
N ASP A 191 24.95 -12.60 3.19
CA ASP A 191 26.03 -11.60 3.14
C ASP A 191 25.97 -10.70 1.88
N ARG A 192 25.75 -11.27 0.70
CA ARG A 192 25.66 -10.56 -0.57
C ARG A 192 24.30 -10.81 -1.24
N PRO A 193 23.22 -10.23 -0.73
CA PRO A 193 21.86 -10.57 -1.19
C PRO A 193 21.59 -10.11 -2.62
N PHE A 194 22.19 -9.04 -3.07
CA PHE A 194 22.00 -8.49 -4.41
C PHE A 194 22.75 -9.28 -5.50
N LEU A 195 23.79 -10.04 -5.12
CA LEU A 195 24.57 -10.83 -6.08
C LEU A 195 23.70 -11.85 -6.83
N LYS A 196 22.77 -12.54 -6.14
CA LYS A 196 21.85 -13.49 -6.77
C LYS A 196 20.93 -12.81 -7.77
N ILE A 197 20.46 -11.60 -7.45
CA ILE A 197 19.61 -10.81 -8.36
C ILE A 197 20.40 -10.40 -9.60
N ALA A 198 21.61 -9.88 -9.43
CA ALA A 198 22.50 -9.48 -10.51
C ALA A 198 22.82 -10.66 -11.42
N GLN A 199 23.19 -11.82 -10.86
CA GLN A 199 23.46 -13.04 -11.61
C GLN A 199 22.25 -13.51 -12.43
N LYS A 200 21.05 -13.43 -11.85
CA LYS A 200 19.81 -13.84 -12.54
C LYS A 200 19.48 -12.91 -13.70
N LEU A 201 19.82 -11.63 -13.58
CA LEU A 201 19.63 -10.61 -14.62
C LEU A 201 20.80 -10.59 -15.62
N GLY A 202 21.85 -11.39 -15.41
CA GLY A 202 23.02 -11.44 -16.31
C GLY A 202 23.90 -10.20 -16.27
N ILE A 203 23.96 -9.47 -15.14
CA ILE A 203 24.69 -8.21 -14.97
C ILE A 203 25.58 -8.23 -13.72
N SER A 204 26.42 -7.22 -13.55
CA SER A 204 27.16 -7.01 -12.31
C SER A 204 26.31 -6.37 -11.22
N GLU A 205 26.73 -6.47 -9.94
CA GLU A 205 26.08 -5.74 -8.84
C GLU A 205 26.16 -4.22 -9.03
N ASP A 206 27.26 -3.69 -9.57
CA ASP A 206 27.40 -2.26 -9.84
C ASP A 206 26.35 -1.78 -10.84
N GLN A 207 26.16 -2.51 -11.93
CA GLN A 207 25.12 -2.23 -12.92
C GLN A 207 23.71 -2.32 -12.31
N LEU A 208 23.48 -3.28 -11.41
CA LEU A 208 22.21 -3.39 -10.68
C LEU A 208 21.98 -2.13 -9.82
N PHE A 209 22.99 -1.69 -9.05
CA PHE A 209 22.86 -0.50 -8.19
C PHE A 209 22.69 0.79 -9.00
N GLU A 210 23.39 0.94 -10.12
CA GLU A 210 23.22 2.07 -11.04
C GLU A 210 21.78 2.12 -11.57
N LYS A 211 21.23 0.98 -11.99
CA LYS A 211 19.84 0.90 -12.48
C LYS A 211 18.83 1.19 -11.38
N MET A 212 19.04 0.68 -10.17
CA MET A 212 18.19 0.99 -9.01
C MET A 212 18.22 2.48 -8.67
N LYS A 213 19.40 3.10 -8.67
CA LYS A 213 19.56 4.55 -8.46
C LYS A 213 18.84 5.36 -9.54
N TYR A 214 18.98 4.97 -10.81
CA TYR A 214 18.25 5.59 -11.91
C TYR A 214 16.73 5.52 -11.69
N TYR A 215 16.18 4.36 -11.28
CA TYR A 215 14.76 4.23 -10.97
C TYR A 215 14.31 5.11 -9.80
N GLU A 216 15.18 5.34 -8.80
CA GLU A 216 14.89 6.30 -7.73
C GLU A 216 14.86 7.74 -8.25
N GLU A 217 15.81 8.11 -9.09
CA GLU A 217 15.94 9.47 -9.66
C GLU A 217 14.71 9.85 -10.51
N ILE A 218 14.22 8.92 -11.32
CA ILE A 218 13.01 9.13 -12.12
C ILE A 218 11.71 8.79 -11.35
N GLY A 219 11.81 8.38 -10.08
CA GLY A 219 10.70 8.09 -9.18
C GLY A 219 9.88 6.83 -9.52
N VAL A 220 10.38 5.97 -10.40
CA VAL A 220 9.79 4.65 -10.69
C VAL A 220 9.93 3.74 -9.48
N MET A 221 11.11 3.72 -8.87
CA MET A 221 11.34 3.13 -7.55
C MET A 221 11.32 4.26 -6.51
N ARG A 222 10.43 4.18 -5.54
CA ARG A 222 10.37 5.14 -4.43
C ARG A 222 11.52 4.96 -3.47
N ARG A 223 11.85 3.70 -3.16
CA ARG A 223 12.95 3.28 -2.30
C ARG A 223 13.06 1.75 -2.29
N PHE A 224 14.18 1.24 -1.82
CA PHE A 224 14.33 -0.14 -1.35
C PHE A 224 14.26 -0.15 0.17
N ALA A 225 13.37 -0.96 0.79
CA ALA A 225 13.10 -0.83 2.23
C ALA A 225 12.42 -2.05 2.84
N ALA A 226 12.43 -2.10 4.18
CA ALA A 226 11.65 -3.04 4.97
C ALA A 226 10.16 -2.67 4.97
N ILE A 227 9.33 -3.69 4.85
CA ILE A 227 7.88 -3.62 4.96
C ILE A 227 7.46 -4.33 6.23
N LEU A 228 6.83 -3.60 7.13
CA LEU A 228 6.42 -4.10 8.44
C LEU A 228 4.92 -4.41 8.48
N ARG A 229 4.50 -5.32 9.38
CA ARG A 229 3.09 -5.54 9.68
C ARG A 229 2.60 -4.54 10.72
N HIS A 230 1.56 -3.78 10.39
CA HIS A 230 0.98 -2.74 11.25
C HIS A 230 0.20 -3.29 12.46
N ARG A 231 -0.36 -4.50 12.38
CA ARG A 231 -1.22 -5.06 13.45
C ARG A 231 -0.49 -5.31 14.77
N ASP A 232 0.80 -5.57 14.71
CA ASP A 232 1.59 -5.88 15.92
C ASP A 232 2.00 -4.62 16.70
N VAL A 233 1.57 -3.43 16.25
CA VAL A 233 1.84 -2.12 16.87
C VAL A 233 0.60 -1.55 17.60
N GLY A 234 -0.48 -2.34 17.75
CA GLY A 234 -1.63 -1.99 18.59
C GLY A 234 -2.74 -1.14 17.93
N PHE A 235 -2.66 -0.88 16.63
CA PHE A 235 -3.74 -0.19 15.91
C PHE A 235 -4.73 -1.22 15.33
N VAL A 236 -5.86 -1.39 16.01
CA VAL A 236 -6.87 -2.41 15.66
C VAL A 236 -8.00 -1.83 14.81
N ALA A 237 -8.36 -0.56 15.04
CA ALA A 237 -9.46 0.11 14.34
C ALA A 237 -8.93 0.93 13.15
N ASN A 238 -9.09 0.37 11.94
CA ASN A 238 -8.81 1.08 10.69
C ASN A 238 -10.10 1.66 10.14
N GLY A 239 -10.31 2.96 10.33
CA GLY A 239 -11.48 3.69 9.85
C GLY A 239 -11.20 4.36 8.51
N MET A 240 -12.00 4.04 7.49
CA MET A 240 -12.09 4.84 6.27
C MET A 240 -13.25 5.81 6.43
N ILE A 241 -12.94 7.10 6.61
CA ILE A 241 -13.95 8.14 6.67
C ILE A 241 -14.21 8.63 5.26
N VAL A 242 -15.48 8.63 4.87
CA VAL A 242 -15.94 9.13 3.59
C VAL A 242 -16.80 10.37 3.82
N TRP A 243 -16.45 11.47 3.15
CA TRP A 243 -17.03 12.79 3.34
C TRP A 243 -17.80 13.21 2.10
N LYS A 244 -18.99 13.78 2.30
CA LYS A 244 -19.74 14.45 1.23
C LYS A 244 -19.40 15.92 1.25
N VAL A 245 -18.50 16.33 0.39
CA VAL A 245 -17.97 17.70 0.33
C VAL A 245 -18.56 18.43 -0.87
N PRO A 246 -19.05 19.68 -0.71
CA PRO A 246 -19.42 20.51 -1.87
C PRO A 246 -18.25 20.64 -2.85
N GLU A 247 -18.54 20.62 -4.16
CA GLU A 247 -17.51 20.51 -5.21
C GLU A 247 -16.48 21.64 -5.10
N GLU A 248 -16.94 22.87 -4.87
CA GLU A 248 -16.13 24.08 -4.73
C GLU A 248 -15.18 24.02 -3.51
N ARG A 249 -15.48 23.20 -2.51
CA ARG A 249 -14.69 23.06 -1.28
C ARG A 249 -13.75 21.85 -1.25
N ILE A 250 -13.80 20.96 -2.25
CA ILE A 250 -13.04 19.70 -2.24
C ILE A 250 -11.54 19.94 -2.04
N SER A 251 -10.95 20.93 -2.72
CA SER A 251 -9.51 21.22 -2.57
C SER A 251 -9.16 21.73 -1.19
N GLU A 252 -9.92 22.69 -0.66
CA GLU A 252 -9.74 23.23 0.70
C GLU A 252 -9.86 22.13 1.76
N VAL A 253 -10.94 21.36 1.69
CA VAL A 253 -11.21 20.30 2.67
C VAL A 253 -10.19 19.17 2.58
N GLY A 254 -9.80 18.77 1.35
CA GLY A 254 -8.79 17.72 1.14
C GLY A 254 -7.42 18.10 1.67
N GLU A 255 -7.00 19.36 1.48
CA GLU A 255 -5.75 19.88 2.04
C GLU A 255 -5.78 19.96 3.57
N LYS A 256 -6.89 20.44 4.14
CA LYS A 256 -7.10 20.44 5.61
C LYS A 256 -7.04 19.01 6.17
N LEU A 257 -7.77 18.07 5.55
CA LEU A 257 -7.72 16.65 5.94
C LEU A 257 -6.31 16.08 5.86
N GLY A 258 -5.57 16.42 4.81
CA GLY A 258 -4.18 16.02 4.66
C GLY A 258 -3.23 16.55 5.74
N ALA A 259 -3.55 17.70 6.35
CA ALA A 259 -2.74 18.29 7.40
C ALA A 259 -2.91 17.60 8.77
N PHE A 260 -4.02 16.86 9.00
CA PHE A 260 -4.21 16.15 10.27
C PHE A 260 -3.19 15.02 10.45
N PRO A 261 -2.47 14.95 11.59
CA PRO A 261 -1.54 13.86 11.89
C PRO A 261 -2.21 12.48 11.87
N GLN A 262 -3.45 12.40 12.36
CA GLN A 262 -4.24 11.15 12.44
C GLN A 262 -4.65 10.60 11.09
N VAL A 263 -4.67 11.45 10.05
CA VAL A 263 -5.01 11.04 8.68
C VAL A 263 -3.77 10.55 7.98
N SER A 264 -3.75 9.28 7.61
CA SER A 264 -2.63 8.65 6.88
C SER A 264 -2.74 8.80 5.36
N HIS A 265 -3.96 8.80 4.85
CA HIS A 265 -4.25 8.90 3.42
C HIS A 265 -5.46 9.79 3.21
N CYS A 266 -5.43 10.61 2.15
CA CYS A 266 -6.58 11.43 1.76
C CYS A 266 -6.67 11.55 0.23
N TYR A 267 -7.86 11.23 -0.31
CA TYR A 267 -8.12 11.17 -1.76
C TYR A 267 -9.45 11.82 -2.12
N GLN A 268 -9.52 12.44 -3.31
CA GLN A 268 -10.77 12.69 -4.00
C GLN A 268 -11.10 11.52 -4.92
N ARG A 269 -12.37 11.10 -4.93
CA ARG A 269 -12.91 10.03 -5.77
C ARG A 269 -14.23 10.44 -6.41
N PRO A 270 -14.68 9.77 -7.49
CA PRO A 270 -15.96 10.07 -8.12
C PRO A 270 -17.15 9.73 -7.21
N ILE A 271 -18.27 10.40 -7.47
CA ILE A 271 -19.57 10.15 -6.85
C ILE A 271 -20.46 9.32 -7.76
N TYR A 272 -21.46 8.66 -7.16
CA TYR A 272 -22.57 7.99 -7.86
C TYR A 272 -23.88 8.42 -7.20
N LYS A 273 -25.01 8.21 -7.88
CA LYS A 273 -26.33 8.55 -7.35
C LYS A 273 -26.61 7.91 -5.97
N ASP A 274 -26.10 6.70 -5.77
CA ASP A 274 -26.20 5.93 -4.52
C ASP A 274 -24.94 5.97 -3.67
N TRP A 275 -23.93 6.74 -4.09
CA TRP A 275 -22.67 6.96 -3.38
C TRP A 275 -22.25 8.43 -3.48
N PRO A 276 -22.74 9.31 -2.59
CA PRO A 276 -22.51 10.76 -2.72
C PRO A 276 -21.18 11.25 -2.12
N TYR A 277 -20.37 10.36 -1.56
CA TYR A 277 -19.12 10.72 -0.90
C TYR A 277 -17.98 10.85 -1.88
N ASN A 278 -17.27 11.99 -1.84
CA ASN A 278 -16.22 12.34 -2.82
C ASN A 278 -14.83 12.55 -2.21
N VAL A 279 -14.69 12.72 -0.90
CA VAL A 279 -13.40 12.79 -0.21
C VAL A 279 -13.28 11.64 0.77
N PHE A 280 -12.14 10.95 0.72
CA PHE A 280 -11.87 9.75 1.52
C PHE A 280 -10.62 9.98 2.36
N SER A 281 -10.69 9.72 3.65
CA SER A 281 -9.54 9.77 4.54
C SER A 281 -9.43 8.50 5.36
N MET A 282 -8.18 8.04 5.60
CA MET A 282 -7.90 6.87 6.43
C MET A 282 -7.33 7.32 7.77
N ILE A 283 -7.91 6.81 8.85
CA ILE A 283 -7.40 6.97 10.21
C ILE A 283 -7.09 5.61 10.82
N HIS A 284 -6.14 5.59 11.76
CA HIS A 284 -5.74 4.39 12.48
C HIS A 284 -5.83 4.67 13.98
N CYS A 285 -6.71 3.96 14.66
CA CYS A 285 -7.02 4.14 16.08
C CYS A 285 -6.93 2.80 16.83
N LYS A 286 -6.90 2.85 18.14
CA LYS A 286 -6.88 1.65 18.99
C LYS A 286 -8.27 1.03 19.12
N THR A 287 -9.32 1.87 19.10
CA THR A 287 -10.72 1.45 19.19
C THR A 287 -11.59 2.18 18.18
N GLU A 288 -12.78 1.65 17.91
CA GLU A 288 -13.78 2.30 17.06
C GLU A 288 -14.29 3.59 17.71
N ASP A 289 -14.48 3.62 19.02
CA ASP A 289 -14.89 4.82 19.76
C ASP A 289 -13.87 5.96 19.61
N GLU A 290 -12.58 5.66 19.72
CA GLU A 290 -11.50 6.63 19.45
C GLU A 290 -11.58 7.18 18.03
N ALA A 291 -11.84 6.30 17.05
CA ALA A 291 -11.99 6.71 15.65
C ALA A 291 -13.20 7.62 15.44
N GLU A 292 -14.33 7.34 16.11
CA GLU A 292 -15.51 8.21 16.09
C GLU A 292 -15.22 9.58 16.69
N ASP A 293 -14.50 9.64 17.80
CA ASP A 293 -14.15 10.91 18.45
C ASP A 293 -13.20 11.73 17.59
N VAL A 294 -12.18 11.10 17.00
CA VAL A 294 -11.30 11.74 16.01
C VAL A 294 -12.11 12.27 14.81
N ALA A 295 -13.03 11.48 14.27
CA ALA A 295 -13.88 11.92 13.16
C ALA A 295 -14.76 13.12 13.51
N LYS A 296 -15.35 13.17 14.72
CA LYS A 296 -16.13 14.31 15.22
C LYS A 296 -15.29 15.59 15.34
N VAL A 297 -14.04 15.47 15.83
CA VAL A 297 -13.11 16.60 15.92
C VAL A 297 -12.76 17.12 14.52
N ILE A 298 -12.40 16.23 13.61
CA ILE A 298 -12.09 16.59 12.22
C ILE A 298 -13.30 17.24 11.55
N GLN A 299 -14.49 16.64 11.69
CA GLN A 299 -15.75 17.12 11.12
C GLN A 299 -16.03 18.60 11.48
N LYS A 300 -15.86 18.93 12.75
CA LYS A 300 -16.04 20.32 13.23
C LYS A 300 -15.04 21.29 12.58
N GLN A 301 -13.76 20.88 12.46
CA GLN A 301 -12.70 21.76 11.94
C GLN A 301 -12.81 21.98 10.43
N ILE A 302 -13.25 20.96 9.66
CA ILE A 302 -13.46 21.11 8.22
C ILE A 302 -14.85 21.62 7.85
N ASN A 303 -15.77 21.69 8.81
CA ASN A 303 -17.17 22.08 8.64
C ASN A 303 -17.88 21.32 7.49
N VAL A 304 -17.84 19.98 7.56
CA VAL A 304 -18.53 19.07 6.64
C VAL A 304 -19.45 18.15 7.45
N PRO A 305 -20.76 18.43 7.47
CA PRO A 305 -21.70 17.74 8.38
C PRO A 305 -21.97 16.28 8.00
N GLU A 306 -21.85 15.94 6.72
CA GLU A 306 -22.24 14.61 6.19
C GLU A 306 -21.01 13.75 5.93
N TYR A 307 -20.85 12.70 6.74
CA TYR A 307 -19.78 11.71 6.59
C TYR A 307 -20.22 10.34 7.10
N LYS A 308 -19.48 9.31 6.74
CA LYS A 308 -19.58 7.95 7.34
C LYS A 308 -18.19 7.42 7.66
N ILE A 309 -18.12 6.57 8.69
CA ILE A 309 -16.93 5.80 9.01
C ILE A 309 -17.19 4.35 8.60
N LEU A 310 -16.33 3.83 7.75
CA LEU A 310 -16.37 2.45 7.31
C LEU A 310 -15.24 1.68 7.99
N PHE A 311 -15.59 0.90 9.00
CA PHE A 311 -14.65 0.04 9.70
C PHE A 311 -14.37 -1.24 8.91
N SER A 312 -13.16 -1.76 9.02
CA SER A 312 -12.80 -3.05 8.45
C SER A 312 -13.23 -4.15 9.42
N ALA A 313 -14.33 -4.85 9.09
CA ALA A 313 -14.82 -5.99 9.88
C ALA A 313 -13.90 -7.21 9.68
N ARG A 314 -13.44 -7.47 8.44
CA ARG A 314 -12.57 -8.59 8.09
C ARG A 314 -11.61 -8.21 6.97
N GLU A 315 -10.38 -8.71 7.06
CA GLU A 315 -9.35 -8.59 6.03
C GLU A 315 -9.27 -9.92 5.25
N PHE A 316 -9.62 -9.89 3.96
CA PHE A 316 -9.54 -11.05 3.09
C PHE A 316 -8.19 -11.14 2.38
N LYS A 317 -7.59 -9.98 2.03
CA LYS A 317 -6.26 -9.90 1.40
C LYS A 317 -5.58 -8.59 1.79
N LYS A 318 -4.30 -8.70 2.09
CA LYS A 318 -3.41 -7.55 2.25
C LYS A 318 -2.04 -7.93 1.74
N THR A 319 -1.83 -7.76 0.45
CA THR A 319 -0.57 -8.02 -0.25
C THR A 319 -0.14 -6.79 -1.01
N ARG A 320 1.01 -6.85 -1.66
CA ARG A 320 1.39 -5.85 -2.66
C ARG A 320 0.90 -6.29 -4.03
N VAL A 321 0.72 -5.31 -4.92
CA VAL A 321 0.58 -5.61 -6.34
C VAL A 321 1.91 -6.19 -6.81
N GLU A 322 1.85 -7.29 -7.51
CA GLU A 322 2.99 -7.86 -8.22
C GLU A 322 2.99 -7.30 -9.63
N TYR A 323 4.07 -6.61 -9.98
CA TYR A 323 4.17 -5.93 -11.27
C TYR A 323 4.75 -6.87 -12.34
N PHE A 324 4.19 -6.80 -13.54
CA PHE A 324 4.64 -7.50 -14.74
C PHE A 324 4.72 -9.03 -14.60
N VAL A 325 3.94 -9.61 -13.68
CA VAL A 325 3.77 -11.05 -13.58
C VAL A 325 2.70 -11.51 -14.58
N GLU A 326 3.04 -12.55 -15.34
CA GLU A 326 2.12 -13.16 -16.30
C GLU A 326 1.19 -14.11 -15.56
N HIS A 327 0.04 -13.62 -15.15
CA HIS A 327 -1.05 -14.45 -14.68
C HIS A 327 -2.30 -14.10 -15.48
N GLU A 328 -2.75 -15.01 -16.33
CA GLU A 328 -4.10 -14.96 -16.86
C GLU A 328 -5.06 -15.20 -15.69
N PHE A 329 -5.74 -14.14 -15.27
CA PHE A 329 -6.84 -14.27 -14.33
C PHE A 329 -8.04 -14.86 -15.07
N LYS A 330 -8.41 -16.09 -14.69
CA LYS A 330 -9.65 -16.75 -15.12
C LYS A 330 -10.58 -16.82 -13.91
N LEU A 331 -11.75 -16.22 -14.02
CA LEU A 331 -12.82 -16.49 -13.06
C LEU A 331 -13.19 -17.97 -13.19
N GLU A 332 -13.19 -18.70 -12.08
CA GLU A 332 -13.82 -20.00 -12.05
C GLU A 332 -15.32 -19.78 -12.31
N GLU A 333 -15.84 -20.32 -13.41
CA GLU A 333 -17.27 -20.32 -13.65
C GLU A 333 -17.91 -21.11 -12.50
N THR A 334 -18.60 -20.41 -11.61
CA THR A 334 -19.44 -21.06 -10.61
C THR A 334 -20.53 -21.78 -11.36
N ILE A 335 -20.39 -23.09 -11.50
CA ILE A 335 -21.51 -23.94 -11.93
C ILE A 335 -22.60 -23.75 -10.90
N PRO A 336 -23.81 -23.24 -11.28
CA PRO A 336 -24.91 -23.15 -10.34
C PRO A 336 -25.24 -24.55 -9.86
N ALA A 337 -25.32 -24.73 -8.54
CA ALA A 337 -25.76 -26.00 -7.92
C ALA A 337 -27.21 -26.25 -8.21
#